data_3255fd793e63683a30d4b9b9946a0e28
#
_entry.id   3255fd793e63683a30d4b9b9946a0e28
#
_cell.length_a   1.000
_cell.length_b   1.000
_cell.length_c   1.000
_cell.angle_alpha   90.00
_cell.angle_beta   90.00
_cell.angle_gamma   90.00
#
_symmetry.space_group_name_H-M   'P 1'
#
loop_
_entity.id
_entity.type
_entity.pdbx_description
1 polymer ?
#
loop_
_entity_poly.entity_id
_entity_poly.type
_entity_poly.pdbx_seq_one_letter_code
_entity_poly.pdbx_strand_id
1 'polypeptide(L)'
;MTCPSGAAEDHPEPITLNLHDASPPHLTEATARQVELELGWGRLIFGQTFADTGALVETLRNEAPGRRDVCIYARESHIVVAHAPTELFIDPSHTYRLRFAGAAEPARVPQGVTVRTLRSPDEADAMNRVFVRCGMIPAPVETIWHNQLHVDAVTYLVAVRDDDGAVIGAVTGVDHEVLFSDPERGSSLWTLAVDPAAALPGVGEALTRSMADRFRQDGRAYLDLSVAYDNDGAIALYEKLGFRRVPVLVVKRKNTINEPLFTSPPETVDDLNPYARIIAEEARRRGIRVEVLDAETGEMRLSHGGRTVVTRESLSEYTSAIAMCRCDDKRLTRRLVKTAGIVVPPARLATFDEADYAFLDEIREAVVKPCRGEQGKGITVGVTADQGPDELAAALARAREQDPEVLIEKRVHGDDLRLVVIDGRVVAAALRVPPEVIGTGKHSVRELIEAESRRRSAATDGESRIPLDDLARETVVKEGWQLDDVLPEGTLLRVRATANLHQGGKLQDVTGRVNAELCRVAVKAAEVIGIPVAGIDLLVPDVTAADYSFIEANERPGLANHEPQPTVAAFVDFLFPGQPRPPLPWSPEESRADA
;
A
#
# COMPACT_ATOMS: atom_id res chain seq x y z
N MET A 1 49.44 21.10 -42.02
CA MET A 1 48.70 20.03 -41.32
C MET A 1 47.29 20.55 -41.10
N THR A 2 46.39 20.14 -41.96
CA THR A 2 44.99 20.55 -42.00
C THR A 2 44.18 19.65 -41.06
N CYS A 3 43.45 20.23 -40.12
CA CYS A 3 42.42 19.52 -39.32
C CYS A 3 41.24 19.14 -40.23
N PRO A 4 40.63 17.95 -40.02
CA PRO A 4 39.40 17.59 -40.70
C PRO A 4 38.20 18.28 -40.05
N SER A 5 37.32 18.80 -40.93
CA SER A 5 36.04 19.42 -40.64
C SER A 5 35.11 18.47 -39.89
N GLY A 6 34.52 18.96 -38.82
CA GLY A 6 33.52 18.26 -38.05
C GLY A 6 32.28 17.91 -38.87
N ALA A 7 31.77 16.71 -38.62
CA ALA A 7 30.45 16.29 -39.07
C ALA A 7 29.39 17.18 -38.43
N ALA A 8 28.51 17.75 -39.23
CA ALA A 8 27.33 18.46 -38.78
C ALA A 8 26.43 17.42 -38.08
N GLU A 9 26.18 17.61 -36.79
CA GLU A 9 25.11 16.90 -36.06
C GLU A 9 23.79 17.30 -36.73
N ASP A 10 23.12 16.32 -37.28
CA ASP A 10 21.80 16.43 -37.92
C ASP A 10 20.80 16.62 -36.76
N HIS A 11 20.61 17.87 -36.32
CA HIS A 11 19.52 18.20 -35.40
C HIS A 11 18.22 18.07 -36.21
N PRO A 12 17.26 17.24 -35.75
CA PRO A 12 15.96 17.19 -36.42
C PRO A 12 15.36 18.59 -36.41
N GLU A 13 14.95 19.04 -37.60
CA GLU A 13 14.27 20.33 -37.73
C GLU A 13 13.10 20.40 -36.74
N PRO A 14 12.88 21.55 -36.08
CA PRO A 14 11.74 21.70 -35.19
C PRO A 14 10.47 21.46 -35.99
N ILE A 15 9.65 20.48 -35.51
CA ILE A 15 8.36 20.19 -36.13
C ILE A 15 7.51 21.44 -35.98
N THR A 16 7.43 22.24 -37.03
CA THR A 16 6.50 23.37 -37.09
C THR A 16 5.12 22.74 -37.21
N LEU A 17 4.39 22.69 -36.09
CA LEU A 17 2.98 22.32 -36.08
C LEU A 17 2.20 23.35 -36.89
N ASN A 18 1.95 23.04 -38.16
CA ASN A 18 1.05 23.81 -39.00
C ASN A 18 -0.38 23.53 -38.48
N LEU A 19 -0.81 24.34 -37.51
CA LEU A 19 -2.17 24.33 -36.99
C LEU A 19 -3.25 24.58 -38.05
N HIS A 20 -2.84 25.01 -39.25
CA HIS A 20 -3.73 25.30 -40.38
C HIS A 20 -4.05 24.10 -41.28
N ASP A 21 -3.31 22.99 -41.22
CA ASP A 21 -3.59 21.79 -42.03
C ASP A 21 -4.61 20.83 -41.41
N ALA A 22 -5.02 21.09 -40.18
CA ALA A 22 -6.10 20.38 -39.50
C ALA A 22 -7.33 21.27 -39.39
N SER A 23 -7.92 21.70 -40.49
CA SER A 23 -9.28 22.23 -40.48
C SER A 23 -10.18 21.11 -39.93
N PRO A 24 -10.85 21.33 -38.77
CA PRO A 24 -11.75 20.31 -38.27
C PRO A 24 -12.82 20.03 -39.32
N PRO A 25 -13.21 18.77 -39.58
CA PRO A 25 -14.26 18.47 -40.52
C PRO A 25 -15.49 19.29 -40.19
N HIS A 26 -16.12 19.91 -41.18
CA HIS A 26 -17.35 20.67 -41.01
C HIS A 26 -18.41 19.69 -40.51
N LEU A 27 -18.86 19.85 -39.24
CA LEU A 27 -19.99 19.08 -38.71
C LEU A 27 -21.22 19.38 -39.58
N THR A 28 -21.72 18.37 -40.23
CA THR A 28 -23.09 18.40 -40.73
C THR A 28 -24.03 18.15 -39.56
N GLU A 29 -25.27 18.63 -39.58
CA GLU A 29 -26.27 18.35 -38.53
C GLU A 29 -26.39 16.86 -38.18
N ALA A 30 -26.07 15.96 -39.13
CA ALA A 30 -26.09 14.51 -38.96
C ALA A 30 -24.98 13.96 -38.02
N THR A 31 -23.92 14.72 -37.74
CA THR A 31 -22.79 14.29 -36.88
C THR A 31 -22.84 14.85 -35.46
N ALA A 32 -23.78 15.77 -35.17
CA ALA A 32 -23.95 16.36 -33.83
C ALA A 32 -24.80 15.45 -32.93
N ARG A 33 -24.29 14.27 -32.56
CA ARG A 33 -25.03 13.26 -31.79
C ARG A 33 -24.68 13.18 -30.31
N GLN A 34 -23.78 14.01 -29.81
CA GLN A 34 -23.30 13.97 -28.41
C GLN A 34 -22.91 12.54 -27.99
N VAL A 35 -21.89 12.00 -28.64
CA VAL A 35 -21.53 10.58 -28.50
C VAL A 35 -20.73 10.34 -27.25
N GLU A 36 -21.27 9.49 -26.39
CA GLU A 36 -20.68 8.96 -25.17
C GLU A 36 -20.67 7.44 -25.27
N LEU A 37 -19.54 6.81 -24.99
CA LEU A 37 -19.40 5.36 -24.99
C LEU A 37 -19.01 4.88 -23.58
N GLU A 38 -19.86 4.09 -22.93
CA GLU A 38 -19.58 3.48 -21.63
C GLU A 38 -18.63 2.29 -21.80
N LEU A 39 -17.46 2.36 -21.19
CA LEU A 39 -16.44 1.31 -21.22
C LEU A 39 -16.23 0.63 -19.84
N GLY A 40 -17.01 1.02 -18.83
CA GLY A 40 -17.00 0.45 -17.51
C GLY A 40 -16.02 1.11 -16.55
N TRP A 41 -14.83 1.48 -16.99
CA TRP A 41 -13.88 2.29 -16.22
C TRP A 41 -14.26 3.79 -16.24
N GLY A 42 -15.09 4.20 -17.18
CA GLY A 42 -15.59 5.53 -17.43
C GLY A 42 -16.16 5.60 -18.83
N ARG A 43 -16.61 6.80 -19.22
CA ARG A 43 -17.11 7.08 -20.57
C ARG A 43 -15.98 7.64 -21.45
N LEU A 44 -15.99 7.20 -22.71
CA LEU A 44 -15.24 7.84 -23.76
C LEU A 44 -16.17 8.83 -24.48
N ILE A 45 -15.82 10.12 -24.40
CA ILE A 45 -16.64 11.23 -24.91
C ILE A 45 -15.95 11.80 -26.16
N PHE A 46 -16.67 11.76 -27.28
CA PHE A 46 -16.15 12.24 -28.57
C PHE A 46 -16.51 13.72 -28.75
N GLY A 47 -15.63 14.62 -28.31
CA GLY A 47 -15.88 16.07 -28.26
C GLY A 47 -16.25 16.70 -29.60
N GLN A 48 -15.76 16.16 -30.74
CA GLN A 48 -16.12 16.62 -32.09
C GLN A 48 -17.61 16.37 -32.44
N THR A 49 -18.31 15.51 -31.72
CA THR A 49 -19.74 15.23 -31.95
C THR A 49 -20.67 16.18 -31.19
N PHE A 50 -20.12 17.06 -30.39
CA PHE A 50 -20.86 18.08 -29.65
C PHE A 50 -20.88 19.39 -30.44
N ALA A 51 -22.07 19.91 -30.72
CA ALA A 51 -22.23 21.18 -31.40
C ALA A 51 -22.00 22.38 -30.47
N ASP A 52 -22.26 22.19 -29.15
CA ASP A 52 -22.15 23.22 -28.12
C ASP A 52 -21.17 22.83 -27.02
N THR A 53 -20.24 23.75 -26.71
CA THR A 53 -19.24 23.58 -25.66
C THR A 53 -19.88 23.45 -24.26
N GLY A 54 -20.99 24.16 -24.02
CA GLY A 54 -21.71 24.08 -22.75
C GLY A 54 -22.27 22.69 -22.49
N ALA A 55 -22.87 22.05 -23.51
CA ALA A 55 -23.36 20.67 -23.44
C ALA A 55 -22.22 19.69 -23.15
N LEU A 56 -21.04 19.88 -23.77
CA LEU A 56 -19.86 19.05 -23.50
C LEU A 56 -19.36 19.20 -22.06
N VAL A 57 -19.34 20.42 -21.53
CA VAL A 57 -18.94 20.69 -20.14
C VAL A 57 -19.93 20.03 -19.16
N GLU A 58 -21.24 20.14 -19.40
CA GLU A 58 -22.25 19.46 -18.57
C GLU A 58 -22.13 17.94 -18.62
N THR A 59 -21.85 17.38 -19.78
CA THR A 59 -21.57 15.93 -19.91
C THR A 59 -20.38 15.50 -19.05
N LEU A 60 -19.28 16.26 -19.06
CA LEU A 60 -18.10 15.99 -18.22
C LEU A 60 -18.39 16.16 -16.72
N ARG A 61 -19.26 17.13 -16.34
CA ARG A 61 -19.69 17.30 -14.95
C ARG A 61 -20.48 16.13 -14.40
N ASN A 62 -21.18 15.42 -15.26
CA ASN A 62 -21.99 14.24 -14.91
C ASN A 62 -21.17 12.95 -14.77
N GLU A 63 -19.84 13.05 -14.68
CA GLU A 63 -18.98 11.90 -14.39
C GLU A 63 -19.39 11.26 -13.04
N ALA A 64 -19.62 9.95 -13.05
CA ALA A 64 -20.03 9.21 -11.87
C ALA A 64 -18.84 9.03 -10.88
N PRO A 65 -19.08 9.00 -9.57
CA PRO A 65 -18.05 8.71 -8.57
C PRO A 65 -17.31 7.39 -8.86
N GLY A 66 -16.00 7.41 -8.74
CA GLY A 66 -15.15 6.24 -9.00
C GLY A 66 -14.94 5.91 -10.49
N ARG A 67 -15.36 6.80 -11.38
CA ARG A 67 -15.16 6.70 -12.83
C ARG A 67 -14.12 7.69 -13.32
N ARG A 68 -13.62 7.45 -14.51
CA ARG A 68 -12.62 8.28 -15.18
C ARG A 68 -13.05 8.54 -16.62
N ASP A 69 -13.88 9.56 -16.81
CA ASP A 69 -14.31 9.95 -18.16
C ASP A 69 -13.13 10.57 -18.94
N VAL A 70 -13.09 10.31 -20.22
CA VAL A 70 -12.05 10.79 -21.13
C VAL A 70 -12.73 11.47 -22.31
N CYS A 71 -12.58 12.78 -22.43
CA CYS A 71 -13.01 13.53 -23.62
C CYS A 71 -11.84 13.72 -24.58
N ILE A 72 -11.99 13.21 -25.80
CA ILE A 72 -11.01 13.36 -26.89
C ILE A 72 -11.64 14.07 -28.08
N TYR A 73 -10.82 14.65 -28.95
CA TYR A 73 -11.24 15.37 -30.16
C TYR A 73 -12.13 16.59 -29.92
N ALA A 74 -12.11 17.17 -28.72
CA ALA A 74 -12.72 18.48 -28.52
C ALA A 74 -12.05 19.52 -29.41
N ARG A 75 -12.81 20.27 -30.22
CA ARG A 75 -12.29 21.21 -31.22
C ARG A 75 -11.39 22.26 -30.61
N GLU A 76 -11.79 22.80 -29.46
CA GLU A 76 -11.08 23.84 -28.72
C GLU A 76 -10.99 23.43 -27.24
N SER A 77 -10.16 22.39 -26.97
CA SER A 77 -10.01 21.83 -25.63
C SER A 77 -9.69 22.88 -24.56
N HIS A 78 -8.93 23.93 -24.90
CA HIS A 78 -8.61 25.05 -24.01
C HIS A 78 -9.85 25.89 -23.67
N ILE A 79 -10.80 26.05 -24.59
CA ILE A 79 -12.07 26.74 -24.34
C ILE A 79 -12.98 25.88 -23.44
N VAL A 80 -13.05 24.57 -23.70
CA VAL A 80 -13.78 23.64 -22.82
C VAL A 80 -13.31 23.75 -21.38
N VAL A 81 -11.99 23.76 -21.15
CA VAL A 81 -11.41 23.94 -19.82
C VAL A 81 -11.69 25.32 -19.26
N ALA A 82 -11.65 26.38 -20.09
CA ALA A 82 -11.94 27.75 -19.65
C ALA A 82 -13.38 27.95 -19.15
N HIS A 83 -14.35 27.15 -19.61
CA HIS A 83 -15.72 27.17 -19.11
C HIS A 83 -15.87 26.60 -17.69
N ALA A 84 -14.95 25.73 -17.24
CA ALA A 84 -14.98 25.10 -15.92
C ALA A 84 -13.54 24.83 -15.39
N PRO A 85 -12.70 25.88 -15.20
CA PRO A 85 -11.26 25.71 -14.91
C PRO A 85 -10.99 25.11 -13.53
N THR A 86 -11.93 25.21 -12.59
CA THR A 86 -11.85 24.55 -11.28
C THR A 86 -12.21 23.08 -11.31
N GLU A 87 -12.90 22.60 -12.37
CA GLU A 87 -13.44 21.25 -12.48
C GLU A 87 -12.75 20.43 -13.56
N LEU A 88 -12.26 21.06 -14.62
CA LEU A 88 -11.66 20.42 -15.78
C LEU A 88 -10.17 20.75 -15.92
N PHE A 89 -9.42 19.87 -16.59
CA PHE A 89 -8.03 20.10 -16.96
C PHE A 89 -7.68 19.39 -18.28
N ILE A 90 -6.60 19.84 -18.91
CA ILE A 90 -6.00 19.14 -20.04
C ILE A 90 -5.10 18.04 -19.49
N ASP A 91 -5.38 16.80 -19.89
CA ASP A 91 -4.59 15.63 -19.49
C ASP A 91 -3.15 15.74 -19.98
N PRO A 92 -2.13 15.52 -19.15
CA PRO A 92 -0.74 15.52 -19.57
C PRO A 92 -0.41 14.24 -20.36
N SER A 93 -1.01 14.12 -21.53
CA SER A 93 -0.83 12.99 -22.45
C SER A 93 -0.59 13.46 -23.87
N HIS A 94 -0.03 12.59 -24.67
CA HIS A 94 0.19 12.79 -26.10
C HIS A 94 -0.74 11.88 -26.89
N THR A 95 -1.39 12.42 -27.91
CA THR A 95 -2.14 11.62 -28.87
C THR A 95 -1.24 11.25 -30.05
N TYR A 96 -1.21 9.96 -30.39
CA TYR A 96 -0.46 9.41 -31.51
C TYR A 96 -1.40 8.80 -32.53
N ARG A 97 -1.09 8.95 -33.81
CA ARG A 97 -1.87 8.44 -34.96
C ARG A 97 -1.03 7.55 -35.85
N LEU A 98 -1.55 6.35 -36.14
CA LEU A 98 -1.06 5.48 -37.19
C LEU A 98 -2.00 5.58 -38.41
N ARG A 99 -1.52 6.16 -39.52
CA ARG A 99 -2.28 6.18 -40.78
C ARG A 99 -2.13 4.86 -41.51
N PHE A 100 -3.25 4.32 -41.99
CA PHE A 100 -3.26 3.08 -42.76
C PHE A 100 -2.95 3.33 -44.24
N ALA A 101 -1.68 3.58 -44.55
CA ALA A 101 -1.19 3.73 -45.94
C ALA A 101 -0.29 2.54 -46.26
N GLY A 102 -0.53 1.86 -47.40
CA GLY A 102 0.30 0.74 -47.89
C GLY A 102 -0.06 -0.65 -47.32
N ALA A 103 0.78 -1.63 -47.62
CA ALA A 103 0.60 -3.01 -47.18
C ALA A 103 0.86 -3.16 -45.66
N ALA A 104 0.05 -3.98 -44.98
CA ALA A 104 0.27 -4.30 -43.58
C ALA A 104 1.55 -5.10 -43.36
N GLU A 105 2.36 -4.74 -42.38
CA GLU A 105 3.32 -5.69 -41.82
C GLU A 105 2.56 -6.64 -40.89
N PRO A 106 2.65 -7.97 -41.11
CA PRO A 106 1.92 -8.91 -40.27
C PRO A 106 2.36 -8.80 -38.80
N ALA A 107 1.40 -8.94 -37.92
CA ALA A 107 1.66 -8.94 -36.49
C ALA A 107 2.62 -10.10 -36.11
N ARG A 108 3.77 -9.75 -35.53
CA ARG A 108 4.68 -10.76 -34.96
C ARG A 108 4.21 -11.10 -33.58
N VAL A 109 3.48 -12.22 -33.45
CA VAL A 109 3.03 -12.72 -32.15
C VAL A 109 4.18 -13.54 -31.53
N PRO A 110 4.52 -13.32 -30.25
CA PRO A 110 5.52 -14.15 -29.56
C PRO A 110 5.14 -15.63 -29.57
N GLN A 111 6.14 -16.51 -29.61
CA GLN A 111 5.89 -17.97 -29.57
C GLN A 111 5.20 -18.34 -28.25
N GLY A 112 4.19 -19.20 -28.31
CA GLY A 112 3.42 -19.61 -27.14
C GLY A 112 2.36 -18.58 -26.68
N VAL A 113 2.01 -17.62 -27.54
CA VAL A 113 0.97 -16.64 -27.30
C VAL A 113 0.00 -16.59 -28.47
N THR A 114 -1.29 -16.57 -28.19
CA THR A 114 -2.35 -16.35 -29.18
C THR A 114 -3.07 -15.04 -28.88
N VAL A 115 -3.14 -14.13 -29.89
CA VAL A 115 -3.95 -12.90 -29.83
C VAL A 115 -5.28 -13.12 -30.52
N ARG A 116 -6.37 -12.89 -29.81
CA ARG A 116 -7.74 -13.11 -30.31
C ARG A 116 -8.76 -12.24 -29.58
N THR A 117 -9.99 -12.22 -30.09
CA THR A 117 -11.11 -11.56 -29.38
C THR A 117 -11.47 -12.27 -28.09
N LEU A 118 -12.00 -11.51 -27.13
CA LEU A 118 -12.54 -11.96 -25.86
C LEU A 118 -13.68 -12.99 -26.10
N ARG A 119 -13.72 -14.08 -25.33
CA ARG A 119 -14.66 -15.21 -25.56
C ARG A 119 -15.59 -15.54 -24.41
N SER A 120 -15.28 -15.07 -23.19
CA SER A 120 -16.11 -15.37 -22.02
C SER A 120 -16.04 -14.28 -20.95
N PRO A 121 -17.01 -14.23 -20.02
CA PRO A 121 -16.94 -13.36 -18.83
C PRO A 121 -15.72 -13.65 -17.95
N ASP A 122 -15.28 -14.91 -17.85
CA ASP A 122 -14.07 -15.27 -17.06
C ASP A 122 -12.81 -14.65 -17.65
N GLU A 123 -12.72 -14.52 -18.98
CA GLU A 123 -11.62 -13.81 -19.64
C GLU A 123 -11.71 -12.30 -19.42
N ALA A 124 -12.92 -11.72 -19.32
CA ALA A 124 -13.11 -10.32 -18.96
C ALA A 124 -12.64 -10.05 -17.52
N ASP A 125 -12.89 -10.97 -16.60
CA ASP A 125 -12.36 -10.90 -15.24
C ASP A 125 -10.82 -11.03 -15.23
N ALA A 126 -10.28 -11.95 -16.05
CA ALA A 126 -8.82 -12.09 -16.21
C ALA A 126 -8.20 -10.81 -16.81
N MET A 127 -8.85 -10.16 -17.76
CA MET A 127 -8.46 -8.87 -18.32
C MET A 127 -8.41 -7.78 -17.23
N ASN A 128 -9.41 -7.72 -16.36
CA ASN A 128 -9.42 -6.80 -15.22
C ASN A 128 -8.25 -7.03 -14.26
N ARG A 129 -7.85 -8.29 -14.01
CA ARG A 129 -6.66 -8.59 -13.21
C ARG A 129 -5.40 -8.00 -13.85
N VAL A 130 -5.26 -8.08 -15.18
CA VAL A 130 -4.15 -7.43 -15.90
C VAL A 130 -4.23 -5.91 -15.76
N PHE A 131 -5.40 -5.30 -15.91
CA PHE A 131 -5.59 -3.84 -15.75
C PHE A 131 -5.17 -3.36 -14.37
N VAL A 132 -5.64 -4.03 -13.31
CA VAL A 132 -5.26 -3.69 -11.92
C VAL A 132 -3.75 -3.78 -11.72
N ARG A 133 -3.10 -4.82 -12.24
CA ARG A 133 -1.63 -4.98 -12.17
C ARG A 133 -0.86 -3.88 -12.90
N CYS A 134 -1.45 -3.30 -13.94
CA CYS A 134 -0.89 -2.17 -14.69
C CYS A 134 -1.33 -0.79 -14.13
N GLY A 135 -2.00 -0.72 -12.97
CA GLY A 135 -2.48 0.54 -12.39
C GLY A 135 -3.67 1.16 -13.09
N MET A 136 -4.37 0.39 -13.91
CA MET A 136 -5.58 0.83 -14.60
C MET A 136 -6.83 0.55 -13.76
N ILE A 137 -7.89 1.34 -14.01
CA ILE A 137 -9.19 1.13 -13.37
C ILE A 137 -9.86 -0.09 -14.02
N PRO A 138 -10.27 -1.09 -13.22
CA PRO A 138 -11.04 -2.21 -13.76
C PRO A 138 -12.46 -1.76 -14.15
N ALA A 139 -13.03 -2.44 -15.14
CA ALA A 139 -14.42 -2.25 -15.55
C ALA A 139 -15.29 -3.41 -15.04
N PRO A 140 -16.59 -3.19 -14.71
CA PRO A 140 -17.48 -4.30 -14.41
C PRO A 140 -17.48 -5.34 -15.52
N VAL A 141 -17.35 -6.61 -15.17
CA VAL A 141 -17.31 -7.74 -16.13
C VAL A 141 -18.54 -7.73 -17.02
N GLU A 142 -19.70 -7.41 -16.45
CA GLU A 142 -20.97 -7.31 -17.16
C GLU A 142 -20.93 -6.23 -18.26
N THR A 143 -20.28 -5.10 -18.00
CA THR A 143 -20.12 -4.01 -18.99
C THR A 143 -19.21 -4.44 -20.13
N ILE A 144 -18.05 -5.04 -19.82
CA ILE A 144 -17.11 -5.55 -20.83
C ILE A 144 -17.81 -6.59 -21.70
N TRP A 145 -18.50 -7.55 -21.08
CA TRP A 145 -19.17 -8.63 -21.78
C TRP A 145 -20.38 -8.15 -22.59
N HIS A 146 -21.14 -7.19 -22.05
CA HIS A 146 -22.22 -6.54 -22.80
C HIS A 146 -21.68 -5.84 -24.05
N ASN A 147 -20.62 -5.06 -23.92
CA ASN A 147 -19.99 -4.36 -25.05
C ASN A 147 -19.46 -5.36 -26.10
N GLN A 148 -18.83 -6.46 -25.66
CA GLN A 148 -18.34 -7.50 -26.57
C GLN A 148 -19.45 -8.14 -27.40
N LEU A 149 -20.65 -8.28 -26.86
CA LEU A 149 -21.78 -8.95 -27.51
C LEU A 149 -22.70 -8.02 -28.29
N HIS A 150 -22.82 -6.75 -27.90
CA HIS A 150 -23.93 -5.89 -28.33
C HIS A 150 -23.47 -4.51 -28.85
N VAL A 151 -22.18 -4.17 -28.73
CA VAL A 151 -21.66 -2.88 -29.21
C VAL A 151 -20.65 -3.13 -30.32
N ASP A 152 -21.13 -3.17 -31.56
CA ASP A 152 -20.32 -3.49 -32.75
C ASP A 152 -19.12 -2.54 -32.93
N ALA A 153 -19.20 -1.33 -32.37
CA ALA A 153 -18.10 -0.36 -32.40
C ALA A 153 -16.94 -0.69 -31.45
N VAL A 154 -17.12 -1.63 -30.49
CA VAL A 154 -16.10 -1.98 -29.51
C VAL A 154 -15.52 -3.35 -29.78
N THR A 155 -14.20 -3.45 -29.76
CA THR A 155 -13.48 -4.71 -29.91
C THR A 155 -12.52 -4.88 -28.74
N TYR A 156 -12.63 -6.00 -28.02
CA TYR A 156 -11.65 -6.43 -27.03
C TYR A 156 -10.77 -7.53 -27.61
N LEU A 157 -9.45 -7.31 -27.65
CA LEU A 157 -8.47 -8.36 -27.94
C LEU A 157 -7.72 -8.73 -26.67
N VAL A 158 -7.50 -10.02 -26.48
CA VAL A 158 -6.70 -10.59 -25.40
C VAL A 158 -5.52 -11.37 -25.97
N ALA A 159 -4.37 -11.26 -25.30
CA ALA A 159 -3.23 -12.13 -25.52
C ALA A 159 -3.31 -13.27 -24.50
N VAL A 160 -3.38 -14.49 -24.99
CA VAL A 160 -3.55 -15.70 -24.18
C VAL A 160 -2.31 -16.55 -24.31
N ARG A 161 -1.77 -17.01 -23.21
CA ARG A 161 -0.63 -17.94 -23.20
C ARG A 161 -1.13 -19.35 -23.53
N ASP A 162 -0.48 -20.02 -24.47
CA ASP A 162 -0.99 -21.25 -25.08
C ASP A 162 -0.90 -22.47 -24.14
N ASP A 163 0.05 -22.48 -23.18
CA ASP A 163 0.31 -23.62 -22.29
C ASP A 163 -0.72 -23.76 -21.17
N ASP A 164 -1.21 -22.66 -20.61
CA ASP A 164 -2.13 -22.66 -19.46
C ASP A 164 -3.44 -21.88 -19.73
N GLY A 165 -3.57 -21.24 -20.89
CA GLY A 165 -4.74 -20.47 -21.24
C GLY A 165 -4.87 -19.13 -20.49
N ALA A 166 -3.81 -18.68 -19.79
CA ALA A 166 -3.84 -17.45 -19.02
C ALA A 166 -3.90 -16.21 -19.91
N VAL A 167 -4.79 -15.26 -19.61
CA VAL A 167 -4.80 -13.94 -20.23
C VAL A 167 -3.65 -13.12 -19.64
N ILE A 168 -2.68 -12.77 -20.49
CA ILE A 168 -1.45 -12.05 -20.14
C ILE A 168 -1.39 -10.63 -20.70
N GLY A 169 -2.39 -10.23 -21.48
CA GLY A 169 -2.50 -8.87 -21.99
C GLY A 169 -3.85 -8.63 -22.63
N ALA A 170 -4.23 -7.37 -22.75
CA ALA A 170 -5.50 -6.97 -23.35
C ALA A 170 -5.39 -5.58 -23.99
N VAL A 171 -6.27 -5.31 -24.95
CA VAL A 171 -6.43 -4.01 -25.59
C VAL A 171 -7.88 -3.81 -26.04
N THR A 172 -8.38 -2.59 -25.90
CA THR A 172 -9.71 -2.19 -26.37
C THR A 172 -9.57 -1.33 -27.62
N GLY A 173 -10.33 -1.63 -28.67
CA GLY A 173 -10.45 -0.84 -29.88
C GLY A 173 -11.85 -0.25 -30.02
N VAL A 174 -11.94 0.97 -30.55
CA VAL A 174 -13.21 1.65 -30.86
C VAL A 174 -13.23 2.11 -32.30
N ASP A 175 -14.26 1.72 -33.01
CA ASP A 175 -14.53 2.05 -34.40
C ASP A 175 -15.43 3.29 -34.50
N HIS A 176 -14.87 4.41 -34.93
CA HIS A 176 -15.60 5.68 -34.97
C HIS A 176 -16.64 5.73 -36.09
N GLU A 177 -16.39 5.04 -37.21
CA GLU A 177 -17.36 5.01 -38.32
C GLU A 177 -18.61 4.23 -37.93
N VAL A 178 -18.46 3.09 -37.27
CA VAL A 178 -19.58 2.29 -36.74
C VAL A 178 -20.30 3.04 -35.62
N LEU A 179 -19.54 3.71 -34.73
CA LEU A 179 -20.11 4.35 -33.55
C LEU A 179 -20.94 5.61 -33.90
N PHE A 180 -20.42 6.47 -34.77
CA PHE A 180 -21.06 7.77 -35.06
C PHE A 180 -20.96 8.24 -36.51
N SER A 181 -20.64 7.36 -37.46
CA SER A 181 -20.47 7.68 -38.88
C SER A 181 -19.38 8.72 -39.11
N ASP A 182 -18.20 8.51 -38.51
CA ASP A 182 -17.06 9.41 -38.61
C ASP A 182 -16.65 9.64 -40.07
N PRO A 183 -16.71 10.88 -40.60
CA PRO A 183 -16.34 11.16 -41.99
C PRO A 183 -14.86 10.93 -42.27
N GLU A 184 -13.99 10.95 -41.26
CA GLU A 184 -12.57 10.63 -41.41
C GLU A 184 -12.29 9.13 -41.36
N ARG A 185 -13.30 8.30 -41.06
CA ARG A 185 -13.20 6.84 -40.96
C ARG A 185 -12.13 6.40 -39.96
N GLY A 186 -12.08 7.06 -38.81
CA GLY A 186 -11.10 6.81 -37.78
C GLY A 186 -11.39 5.61 -36.91
N SER A 187 -10.40 5.26 -36.13
CA SER A 187 -10.50 4.30 -35.03
C SER A 187 -9.57 4.72 -33.88
N SER A 188 -9.79 4.19 -32.70
CA SER A 188 -8.93 4.48 -31.53
C SER A 188 -8.67 3.24 -30.67
N LEU A 189 -7.50 3.24 -30.03
CA LEU A 189 -7.01 2.19 -29.14
C LEU A 189 -6.97 2.69 -27.71
N TRP A 190 -7.51 1.91 -26.79
CA TRP A 190 -7.66 2.21 -25.37
C TRP A 190 -7.21 1.03 -24.51
N THR A 191 -6.83 1.30 -23.28
CA THR A 191 -6.54 0.31 -22.23
C THR A 191 -5.58 -0.82 -22.67
N LEU A 192 -4.53 -0.51 -23.46
CA LEU A 192 -3.46 -1.48 -23.72
C LEU A 192 -2.74 -1.82 -22.42
N ALA A 193 -2.78 -3.08 -22.03
CA ALA A 193 -2.13 -3.58 -20.83
C ALA A 193 -1.49 -4.94 -21.08
N VAL A 194 -0.30 -5.15 -20.52
CA VAL A 194 0.40 -6.46 -20.51
C VAL A 194 0.79 -6.76 -19.08
N ASP A 195 0.49 -7.96 -18.62
CA ASP A 195 0.81 -8.41 -17.25
C ASP A 195 2.32 -8.31 -16.99
N PRO A 196 2.77 -7.48 -16.04
CA PRO A 196 4.20 -7.39 -15.72
C PRO A 196 4.82 -8.73 -15.28
N ALA A 197 4.01 -9.62 -14.71
CA ALA A 197 4.45 -10.94 -14.27
C ALA A 197 4.59 -11.96 -15.41
N ALA A 198 4.05 -11.67 -16.60
CA ALA A 198 4.14 -12.59 -17.74
C ALA A 198 5.56 -12.72 -18.31
N ALA A 199 6.42 -11.71 -18.09
CA ALA A 199 7.83 -11.66 -18.52
C ALA A 199 8.08 -12.02 -20.01
N LEU A 200 7.06 -11.84 -20.87
CA LEU A 200 7.13 -12.16 -22.30
C LEU A 200 7.23 -10.87 -23.13
N PRO A 201 8.39 -10.56 -23.70
CA PRO A 201 8.56 -9.38 -24.55
C PRO A 201 7.75 -9.51 -25.85
N GLY A 202 7.25 -8.38 -26.36
CA GLY A 202 6.54 -8.30 -27.64
C GLY A 202 5.03 -8.49 -27.58
N VAL A 203 4.42 -8.83 -26.43
CA VAL A 203 2.96 -8.98 -26.30
C VAL A 203 2.22 -7.67 -26.58
N GLY A 204 2.69 -6.53 -26.07
CA GLY A 204 2.10 -5.21 -26.34
C GLY A 204 2.18 -4.82 -27.80
N GLU A 205 3.31 -5.13 -28.47
CA GLU A 205 3.44 -4.94 -29.93
C GLU A 205 2.45 -5.80 -30.71
N ALA A 206 2.31 -7.09 -30.34
CA ALA A 206 1.40 -8.02 -30.99
C ALA A 206 -0.06 -7.56 -30.87
N LEU A 207 -0.49 -7.14 -29.68
CA LEU A 207 -1.84 -6.60 -29.43
C LEU A 207 -2.11 -5.34 -30.26
N THR A 208 -1.17 -4.39 -30.27
CA THR A 208 -1.30 -3.13 -31.02
C THR A 208 -1.39 -3.39 -32.53
N ARG A 209 -0.50 -4.24 -33.08
CA ARG A 209 -0.53 -4.60 -34.52
C ARG A 209 -1.81 -5.36 -34.87
N SER A 210 -2.24 -6.32 -34.06
CA SER A 210 -3.48 -7.07 -34.31
C SER A 210 -4.71 -6.17 -34.35
N MET A 211 -4.78 -5.17 -33.46
CA MET A 211 -5.84 -4.18 -33.46
C MET A 211 -5.77 -3.28 -34.71
N ALA A 212 -4.57 -2.81 -35.07
CA ALA A 212 -4.35 -2.01 -36.25
C ALA A 212 -4.71 -2.77 -37.56
N ASP A 213 -4.33 -4.06 -37.65
CA ASP A 213 -4.65 -4.90 -38.80
C ASP A 213 -6.14 -5.14 -38.95
N ARG A 214 -6.85 -5.33 -37.83
CA ARG A 214 -8.32 -5.46 -37.84
C ARG A 214 -8.96 -4.21 -38.40
N PHE A 215 -8.68 -3.02 -37.87
CA PHE A 215 -9.28 -1.78 -38.34
C PHE A 215 -8.88 -1.44 -39.78
N ARG A 216 -7.67 -1.81 -40.21
CA ARG A 216 -7.28 -1.69 -41.63
C ARG A 216 -8.12 -2.59 -42.52
N GLN A 217 -8.38 -3.84 -42.14
CA GLN A 217 -9.24 -4.78 -42.87
C GLN A 217 -10.68 -4.28 -42.93
N ASP A 218 -11.17 -3.65 -41.86
CA ASP A 218 -12.50 -3.03 -41.79
C ASP A 218 -12.55 -1.70 -42.58
N GLY A 219 -11.44 -1.31 -43.25
CA GLY A 219 -11.36 -0.15 -44.11
C GLY A 219 -11.25 1.19 -43.40
N ARG A 220 -10.80 1.22 -42.14
CA ARG A 220 -10.54 2.48 -41.44
C ARG A 220 -9.32 3.20 -42.02
N ALA A 221 -9.25 4.52 -41.81
CA ALA A 221 -8.18 5.34 -42.34
C ALA A 221 -6.98 5.48 -41.41
N TYR A 222 -7.23 5.39 -40.10
CA TYR A 222 -6.19 5.53 -39.05
C TYR A 222 -6.60 4.89 -37.73
N LEU A 223 -5.57 4.68 -36.88
CA LEU A 223 -5.72 4.28 -35.49
C LEU A 223 -5.06 5.33 -34.60
N ASP A 224 -5.81 5.92 -33.68
CA ASP A 224 -5.32 6.86 -32.68
C ASP A 224 -5.19 6.20 -31.31
N LEU A 225 -4.32 6.74 -30.48
CA LEU A 225 -4.20 6.40 -29.09
C LEU A 225 -3.73 7.61 -28.28
N SER A 226 -4.00 7.59 -26.97
CA SER A 226 -3.47 8.58 -26.02
C SER A 226 -2.56 7.90 -25.02
N VAL A 227 -1.38 8.48 -24.75
CA VAL A 227 -0.37 7.96 -23.83
C VAL A 227 0.13 9.06 -22.91
N ALA A 228 0.36 8.76 -21.63
CA ALA A 228 0.94 9.70 -20.67
C ALA A 228 2.30 10.20 -21.17
N TYR A 229 2.57 11.49 -20.97
CA TYR A 229 3.76 12.16 -21.52
C TYR A 229 5.09 11.59 -21.02
N ASP A 230 5.07 10.93 -19.85
CA ASP A 230 6.20 10.34 -19.15
C ASP A 230 6.30 8.80 -19.29
N ASN A 231 5.44 8.18 -20.12
CA ASN A 231 5.49 6.75 -20.40
C ASN A 231 6.42 6.46 -21.59
N ASP A 232 7.73 6.64 -21.38
CA ASP A 232 8.76 6.49 -22.40
C ASP A 232 8.73 5.11 -23.08
N GLY A 233 8.43 4.05 -22.32
CA GLY A 233 8.37 2.69 -22.86
C GLY A 233 7.24 2.49 -23.87
N ALA A 234 6.06 3.01 -23.59
CA ALA A 234 4.93 2.95 -24.51
C ALA A 234 5.12 3.90 -25.69
N ILE A 235 5.66 5.10 -25.47
CA ILE A 235 5.99 6.07 -26.53
C ILE A 235 6.97 5.44 -27.52
N ALA A 236 8.07 4.85 -27.05
CA ALA A 236 9.05 4.19 -27.91
C ALA A 236 8.43 3.04 -28.72
N LEU A 237 7.51 2.26 -28.11
CA LEU A 237 6.77 1.22 -28.83
C LEU A 237 5.92 1.80 -29.96
N TYR A 238 5.13 2.83 -29.69
CA TYR A 238 4.24 3.43 -30.70
C TYR A 238 5.03 4.08 -31.84
N GLU A 239 6.11 4.80 -31.55
CA GLU A 239 6.98 5.40 -32.55
C GLU A 239 7.66 4.32 -33.44
N LYS A 240 8.14 3.22 -32.85
CA LYS A 240 8.64 2.04 -33.58
C LYS A 240 7.59 1.44 -34.51
N LEU A 241 6.29 1.46 -34.08
CA LEU A 241 5.18 0.96 -34.90
C LEU A 241 4.75 1.94 -36.02
N GLY A 242 5.34 3.11 -36.09
CA GLY A 242 5.06 4.11 -37.11
C GLY A 242 3.98 5.12 -36.74
N PHE A 243 3.52 5.11 -35.51
CA PHE A 243 2.64 6.17 -35.01
C PHE A 243 3.39 7.50 -34.98
N ARG A 244 2.66 8.58 -35.23
CA ARG A 244 3.16 9.96 -35.21
C ARG A 244 2.28 10.80 -34.28
N ARG A 245 2.90 11.69 -33.52
CA ARG A 245 2.18 12.60 -32.62
C ARG A 245 1.27 13.53 -33.43
N VAL A 246 0.04 13.72 -32.94
CA VAL A 246 -0.96 14.64 -33.51
C VAL A 246 -1.43 15.65 -32.45
N PRO A 247 -1.85 16.87 -32.85
CA PRO A 247 -2.24 17.93 -31.92
C PRO A 247 -3.68 17.73 -31.39
N VAL A 248 -3.97 16.56 -30.91
CA VAL A 248 -5.26 16.25 -30.26
C VAL A 248 -5.04 16.19 -28.75
N LEU A 249 -5.83 16.97 -28.02
CA LEU A 249 -5.75 17.06 -26.57
C LEU A 249 -6.90 16.29 -25.93
N VAL A 250 -6.63 15.71 -24.77
CA VAL A 250 -7.60 15.04 -23.93
C VAL A 250 -8.01 15.94 -22.80
N VAL A 251 -9.32 16.05 -22.54
CA VAL A 251 -9.88 16.79 -21.40
C VAL A 251 -10.46 15.79 -20.41
N LYS A 252 -10.17 15.99 -19.14
CA LYS A 252 -10.67 15.17 -18.03
C LYS A 252 -11.22 16.05 -16.90
N ARG A 253 -12.05 15.45 -16.06
CA ARG A 253 -12.53 16.08 -14.84
C ARG A 253 -11.51 15.92 -13.71
N LYS A 254 -11.36 16.97 -12.90
CA LYS A 254 -10.61 16.95 -11.64
C LYS A 254 -11.40 16.10 -10.63
N ASN A 255 -10.86 14.97 -10.26
CA ASN A 255 -11.41 14.05 -9.26
C ASN A 255 -10.25 13.37 -8.52
N THR A 256 -10.51 12.58 -7.50
CA THR A 256 -9.49 11.90 -6.69
C THR A 256 -8.65 10.91 -7.50
N ILE A 257 -9.19 10.31 -8.56
CA ILE A 257 -8.45 9.38 -9.43
C ILE A 257 -7.45 10.13 -10.30
N ASN A 258 -7.84 11.32 -10.78
CA ASN A 258 -7.03 12.17 -11.67
C ASN A 258 -6.11 13.12 -10.91
N GLU A 259 -6.28 13.29 -9.60
CA GLU A 259 -5.53 14.24 -8.76
C GLU A 259 -4.01 14.22 -9.04
N PRO A 260 -3.37 13.06 -9.19
CA PRO A 260 -1.95 12.98 -9.54
C PRO A 260 -1.54 13.66 -10.84
N LEU A 261 -2.47 13.91 -11.73
CA LEU A 261 -2.21 14.50 -13.06
C LEU A 261 -2.25 16.02 -13.07
N PHE A 262 -2.78 16.66 -12.01
CA PHE A 262 -2.95 18.11 -11.93
C PHE A 262 -2.47 18.73 -10.59
N THR A 263 -1.89 17.93 -9.69
CA THR A 263 -1.27 18.40 -8.44
C THR A 263 0.22 18.03 -8.41
N SER A 264 1.02 18.85 -7.75
CA SER A 264 2.42 18.53 -7.47
C SER A 264 2.52 17.88 -6.09
N PRO A 265 3.31 16.81 -5.93
CA PRO A 265 3.57 16.22 -4.62
C PRO A 265 4.34 17.22 -3.74
N PRO A 266 3.87 17.50 -2.50
CA PRO A 266 4.46 18.54 -1.67
C PRO A 266 5.73 18.12 -0.92
N GLU A 267 5.87 16.84 -0.54
CA GLU A 267 6.97 16.34 0.29
C GLU A 267 7.57 15.05 -0.26
N THR A 268 8.80 14.73 0.15
CA THR A 268 9.50 13.54 -0.32
C THR A 268 9.40 12.39 0.68
N VAL A 269 9.56 11.16 0.19
CA VAL A 269 9.60 9.95 1.04
C VAL A 269 10.82 9.96 1.97
N ASP A 270 11.87 10.69 1.61
CA ASP A 270 13.09 10.79 2.42
C ASP A 270 12.88 11.56 3.74
N ASP A 271 11.82 12.39 3.80
CA ASP A 271 11.45 13.14 5.00
C ASP A 271 10.66 12.28 6.01
N LEU A 272 10.15 11.11 5.59
CA LEU A 272 9.40 10.20 6.45
C LEU A 272 10.28 9.55 7.53
N ASN A 273 9.66 9.29 8.70
CA ASN A 273 10.29 8.45 9.72
C ASN A 273 10.53 7.01 9.19
N PRO A 274 11.44 6.22 9.80
CA PRO A 274 11.79 4.89 9.32
C PRO A 274 10.61 3.93 9.15
N TYR A 275 9.60 3.99 10.02
CA TYR A 275 8.44 3.09 9.99
C TYR A 275 7.50 3.37 8.80
N ALA A 276 7.29 4.63 8.47
CA ALA A 276 6.51 5.02 7.29
C ALA A 276 7.32 4.83 6.00
N ARG A 277 8.63 5.12 6.02
CA ARG A 277 9.52 5.02 4.85
C ARG A 277 9.55 3.62 4.26
N ILE A 278 9.68 2.57 5.06
CA ILE A 278 9.70 1.18 4.55
C ILE A 278 8.39 0.80 3.83
N ILE A 279 7.25 1.33 4.29
CA ILE A 279 5.95 1.11 3.64
C ILE A 279 5.90 1.88 2.31
N ALA A 280 6.39 3.12 2.29
CA ALA A 280 6.48 3.94 1.09
C ALA A 280 7.40 3.30 0.02
N GLU A 281 8.55 2.78 0.42
CA GLU A 281 9.50 2.10 -0.47
C GLU A 281 8.90 0.82 -1.06
N GLU A 282 8.26 -0.01 -0.24
CA GLU A 282 7.57 -1.21 -0.73
C GLU A 282 6.41 -0.85 -1.67
N ALA A 283 5.63 0.19 -1.36
CA ALA A 283 4.58 0.69 -2.24
C ALA A 283 5.16 1.16 -3.59
N ARG A 284 6.23 1.97 -3.59
CA ARG A 284 6.91 2.44 -4.80
C ARG A 284 7.47 1.28 -5.63
N ARG A 285 8.08 0.29 -4.97
CA ARG A 285 8.60 -0.90 -5.62
C ARG A 285 7.52 -1.67 -6.39
N ARG A 286 6.26 -1.59 -5.96
CA ARG A 286 5.09 -2.19 -6.63
C ARG A 286 4.40 -1.26 -7.63
N GLY A 287 4.96 -0.09 -7.91
CA GLY A 287 4.34 0.90 -8.78
C GLY A 287 3.12 1.61 -8.17
N ILE A 288 2.95 1.53 -6.85
CA ILE A 288 1.95 2.28 -6.11
C ILE A 288 2.49 3.70 -5.92
N ARG A 289 1.71 4.70 -6.29
CA ARG A 289 2.08 6.10 -6.06
C ARG A 289 2.01 6.40 -4.57
N VAL A 290 3.04 7.09 -4.09
CA VAL A 290 3.16 7.57 -2.71
C VAL A 290 3.16 9.10 -2.73
N GLU A 291 2.27 9.70 -1.99
CA GLU A 291 2.22 11.13 -1.69
C GLU A 291 2.33 11.30 -0.19
N VAL A 292 3.36 12.01 0.25
CA VAL A 292 3.55 12.34 1.67
C VAL A 292 2.60 13.49 2.02
N LEU A 293 1.73 13.29 2.98
CA LEU A 293 0.77 14.28 3.46
C LEU A 293 1.34 15.06 4.65
N ASP A 294 2.04 14.37 5.53
CA ASP A 294 2.70 14.92 6.70
C ASP A 294 3.87 14.00 7.10
N ALA A 295 5.08 14.49 6.92
CA ALA A 295 6.29 13.71 7.18
C ALA A 295 6.54 13.50 8.68
N GLU A 296 6.18 14.46 9.52
CA GLU A 296 6.41 14.38 10.98
C GLU A 296 5.60 13.24 11.60
N THR A 297 4.35 13.09 11.20
CA THR A 297 3.47 12.01 11.68
C THR A 297 3.59 10.71 10.90
N GLY A 298 4.30 10.72 9.76
CA GLY A 298 4.40 9.58 8.85
C GLY A 298 3.11 9.31 8.08
N GLU A 299 2.28 10.35 7.84
CA GLU A 299 1.04 10.23 7.11
C GLU A 299 1.27 10.34 5.61
N MET A 300 0.72 9.37 4.86
CA MET A 300 0.87 9.30 3.40
C MET A 300 -0.38 8.78 2.73
N ARG A 301 -0.59 9.21 1.48
CA ARG A 301 -1.61 8.71 0.58
C ARG A 301 -0.98 7.77 -0.43
N LEU A 302 -1.50 6.54 -0.49
CA LEU A 302 -1.10 5.51 -1.43
C LEU A 302 -2.17 5.37 -2.50
N SER A 303 -1.79 5.36 -3.78
CA SER A 303 -2.77 5.31 -4.89
C SER A 303 -2.32 4.36 -6.00
N HIS A 304 -3.24 3.49 -6.44
CA HIS A 304 -3.00 2.58 -7.56
C HIS A 304 -4.31 2.01 -8.10
N GLY A 305 -4.46 1.92 -9.43
CA GLY A 305 -5.61 1.29 -10.08
C GLY A 305 -6.97 1.90 -9.68
N GLY A 306 -7.04 3.20 -9.45
CA GLY A 306 -8.25 3.89 -8.99
C GLY A 306 -8.55 3.73 -7.49
N ARG A 307 -7.75 2.94 -6.77
CA ARG A 307 -7.84 2.79 -5.32
C ARG A 307 -6.88 3.76 -4.63
N THR A 308 -7.37 4.45 -3.62
CA THR A 308 -6.59 5.36 -2.79
C THR A 308 -6.80 4.99 -1.34
N VAL A 309 -5.72 4.98 -0.55
CA VAL A 309 -5.74 4.69 0.89
C VAL A 309 -4.80 5.63 1.61
N VAL A 310 -5.26 6.27 2.68
CA VAL A 310 -4.41 7.03 3.58
C VAL A 310 -3.91 6.13 4.70
N THR A 311 -2.62 6.22 4.99
CA THR A 311 -1.98 5.50 6.08
C THR A 311 -1.14 6.45 6.93
N ARG A 312 -1.03 6.12 8.21
CA ARG A 312 -0.06 6.69 9.15
C ARG A 312 0.74 5.53 9.73
N GLU A 313 1.93 5.30 9.18
CA GLU A 313 2.68 4.07 9.41
C GLU A 313 1.81 2.83 9.12
N SER A 314 1.68 1.86 10.06
CA SER A 314 0.83 0.68 9.90
C SER A 314 -0.66 0.89 10.20
N LEU A 315 -1.06 2.08 10.61
CA LEU A 315 -2.46 2.47 10.74
C LEU A 315 -3.02 2.92 9.40
N SER A 316 -4.23 2.52 9.05
CA SER A 316 -4.88 2.89 7.77
C SER A 316 -6.34 3.28 7.96
N GLU A 317 -6.94 3.91 6.95
CA GLU A 317 -8.38 4.24 6.89
C GLU A 317 -9.30 3.03 7.13
N TYR A 318 -8.78 1.80 6.97
CA TYR A 318 -9.57 0.59 7.23
C TYR A 318 -9.70 0.27 8.71
N THR A 319 -8.95 0.97 9.57
CA THR A 319 -9.12 0.88 11.02
C THR A 319 -10.20 1.86 11.45
N SER A 320 -11.32 1.35 11.95
CA SER A 320 -12.43 2.21 12.41
C SER A 320 -12.07 2.94 13.70
N ALA A 321 -12.67 4.12 13.93
CA ALA A 321 -12.56 4.83 15.18
C ALA A 321 -13.02 3.97 16.37
N ILE A 322 -13.98 3.06 16.17
CA ILE A 322 -14.42 2.11 17.21
C ILE A 322 -13.30 1.12 17.57
N ALA A 323 -12.57 0.60 16.56
CA ALA A 323 -11.44 -0.30 16.83
C ALA A 323 -10.32 0.42 17.58
N MET A 324 -10.01 1.66 17.20
CA MET A 324 -9.07 2.53 17.92
C MET A 324 -9.45 2.70 19.39
N CYS A 325 -10.69 3.12 19.68
CA CYS A 325 -11.18 3.27 21.05
C CYS A 325 -11.13 1.96 21.85
N ARG A 326 -11.32 0.81 21.18
CA ARG A 326 -11.22 -0.50 21.82
C ARG A 326 -9.78 -0.84 22.19
N CYS A 327 -8.80 -0.53 21.35
CA CYS A 327 -7.38 -0.75 21.65
C CYS A 327 -6.88 0.17 22.76
N ASP A 328 -7.27 1.44 22.75
CA ASP A 328 -6.85 2.44 23.73
C ASP A 328 -7.34 2.10 25.16
N ASP A 329 -8.61 1.66 25.31
CA ASP A 329 -9.18 1.32 26.62
C ASP A 329 -8.95 -0.16 26.99
N LYS A 330 -7.93 -0.42 27.80
CA LYS A 330 -7.55 -1.78 28.25
C LYS A 330 -8.69 -2.53 28.95
N ARG A 331 -9.63 -1.83 29.63
CA ARG A 331 -10.82 -2.44 30.21
C ARG A 331 -11.74 -3.01 29.15
N LEU A 332 -11.99 -2.17 28.11
CA LEU A 332 -12.91 -2.51 27.04
C LEU A 332 -12.36 -3.67 26.22
N THR A 333 -11.10 -3.58 25.78
CA THR A 333 -10.42 -4.67 25.08
C THR A 333 -10.52 -5.98 25.86
N ARG A 334 -10.10 -5.93 27.11
CA ARG A 334 -10.12 -7.09 28.01
C ARG A 334 -11.50 -7.72 28.14
N ARG A 335 -12.56 -6.91 28.32
CA ARG A 335 -13.94 -7.39 28.42
C ARG A 335 -14.39 -8.08 27.13
N LEU A 336 -14.08 -7.50 25.98
CA LEU A 336 -14.43 -8.03 24.67
C LEU A 336 -13.76 -9.38 24.42
N VAL A 337 -12.44 -9.47 24.59
CA VAL A 337 -11.69 -10.72 24.35
C VAL A 337 -12.08 -11.81 25.36
N LYS A 338 -12.31 -11.47 26.63
CA LYS A 338 -12.80 -12.40 27.66
C LYS A 338 -14.17 -12.98 27.30
N THR A 339 -15.09 -12.15 26.82
CA THR A 339 -16.43 -12.59 26.39
C THR A 339 -16.35 -13.55 25.20
N ALA A 340 -15.34 -13.40 24.37
CA ALA A 340 -15.04 -14.32 23.26
C ALA A 340 -14.30 -15.61 23.69
N GLY A 341 -14.04 -15.80 24.99
CA GLY A 341 -13.39 -16.98 25.56
C GLY A 341 -11.86 -16.94 25.49
N ILE A 342 -11.25 -15.77 25.25
CA ILE A 342 -9.80 -15.60 25.32
C ILE A 342 -9.40 -15.43 26.79
N VAL A 343 -8.33 -16.14 27.20
CA VAL A 343 -7.84 -16.13 28.57
C VAL A 343 -7.17 -14.79 28.89
N VAL A 344 -7.63 -14.14 29.94
CA VAL A 344 -7.09 -12.88 30.47
C VAL A 344 -6.78 -13.03 31.95
N PRO A 345 -5.76 -12.36 32.51
CA PRO A 345 -5.46 -12.44 33.93
C PRO A 345 -6.65 -11.90 34.79
N PRO A 346 -6.92 -12.35 36.01
CA PRO A 346 -7.87 -11.70 36.91
C PRO A 346 -7.55 -10.23 37.10
N ALA A 347 -8.56 -9.35 37.03
CA ALA A 347 -8.35 -7.91 37.21
C ALA A 347 -9.63 -7.21 37.67
N ARG A 348 -9.47 -6.03 38.29
CA ARG A 348 -10.54 -5.11 38.66
C ARG A 348 -10.14 -3.65 38.45
N LEU A 349 -11.11 -2.78 38.30
CA LEU A 349 -10.88 -1.33 38.42
C LEU A 349 -10.61 -0.98 39.88
N ALA A 350 -9.62 -0.13 40.10
CA ALA A 350 -9.31 0.40 41.40
C ALA A 350 -10.46 1.28 41.90
N THR A 351 -10.84 1.07 43.16
CA THR A 351 -11.81 1.88 43.88
C THR A 351 -11.15 2.86 44.87
N PHE A 352 -9.83 2.72 45.03
CA PHE A 352 -8.98 3.52 45.92
C PHE A 352 -9.38 3.40 47.38
N ASP A 353 -9.78 2.20 47.80
CA ASP A 353 -10.20 1.85 49.14
C ASP A 353 -9.69 0.46 49.56
N GLU A 354 -10.16 -0.05 50.73
CA GLU A 354 -9.75 -1.36 51.27
C GLU A 354 -10.04 -2.54 50.32
N ALA A 355 -11.00 -2.42 49.40
CA ALA A 355 -11.31 -3.49 48.46
C ALA A 355 -10.17 -3.75 47.45
N ASP A 356 -9.34 -2.77 47.16
CA ASP A 356 -8.16 -2.95 46.32
C ASP A 356 -7.09 -3.77 47.03
N TYR A 357 -6.98 -3.58 48.33
CA TYR A 357 -6.11 -4.39 49.19
C TYR A 357 -6.57 -5.83 49.28
N ALA A 358 -7.86 -6.05 49.52
CA ALA A 358 -8.44 -7.38 49.59
C ALA A 358 -8.22 -8.14 48.27
N PHE A 359 -8.34 -7.44 47.14
CA PHE A 359 -8.06 -8.04 45.84
C PHE A 359 -6.56 -8.35 45.66
N LEU A 360 -5.65 -7.46 46.04
CA LEU A 360 -4.21 -7.75 46.00
C LEU A 360 -3.86 -8.97 46.87
N ASP A 361 -4.46 -9.10 48.05
CA ASP A 361 -4.25 -10.26 48.93
C ASP A 361 -4.75 -11.58 48.29
N GLU A 362 -5.87 -11.54 47.56
CA GLU A 362 -6.39 -12.68 46.80
C GLU A 362 -5.45 -13.12 45.68
N ILE A 363 -4.97 -12.17 44.83
CA ILE A 363 -4.14 -12.46 43.67
C ILE A 363 -2.66 -12.58 43.97
N ARG A 364 -2.22 -12.17 45.18
CA ARG A 364 -0.86 -12.18 45.74
C ARG A 364 0.14 -11.23 45.10
N GLU A 365 0.12 -11.07 43.78
CA GLU A 365 1.03 -10.19 43.05
C GLU A 365 0.27 -9.51 41.92
N ALA A 366 0.44 -8.19 41.78
CA ALA A 366 -0.29 -7.37 40.83
C ALA A 366 0.62 -6.58 39.85
N VAL A 367 0.01 -6.23 38.74
CA VAL A 367 0.40 -5.14 37.86
C VAL A 367 -0.65 -4.04 37.99
N VAL A 368 -0.22 -2.84 38.35
CA VAL A 368 -1.08 -1.65 38.43
C VAL A 368 -0.81 -0.78 37.22
N LYS A 369 -1.84 -0.48 36.43
CA LYS A 369 -1.69 0.24 35.14
C LYS A 369 -2.86 1.19 34.88
N PRO A 370 -2.65 2.33 34.20
CA PRO A 370 -3.72 3.18 33.73
C PRO A 370 -4.58 2.43 32.70
N CYS A 371 -5.89 2.70 32.65
CA CYS A 371 -6.77 2.09 31.64
C CYS A 371 -6.45 2.57 30.23
N ARG A 372 -6.03 3.83 30.06
CA ARG A 372 -5.55 4.43 28.81
C ARG A 372 -4.12 4.91 28.97
N GLY A 373 -3.35 4.83 27.92
CA GLY A 373 -1.96 5.26 27.92
C GLY A 373 -1.04 4.29 27.19
N GLU A 374 0.09 4.81 26.72
CA GLU A 374 1.04 4.14 25.85
C GLU A 374 2.43 4.04 26.50
N GLN A 375 3.30 3.24 25.89
CA GLN A 375 4.75 3.14 26.19
C GLN A 375 5.07 2.72 27.64
N GLY A 376 4.14 2.12 28.37
CA GLY A 376 4.37 1.65 29.74
C GLY A 376 4.38 2.76 30.81
N LYS A 377 3.95 3.98 30.46
CA LYS A 377 3.87 5.10 31.43
C LYS A 377 2.84 4.80 32.51
N GLY A 378 3.20 5.03 33.77
CA GLY A 378 2.33 4.80 34.93
C GLY A 378 2.12 3.32 35.28
N ILE A 379 2.80 2.37 34.63
CA ILE A 379 2.71 0.94 34.95
C ILE A 379 3.69 0.58 36.07
N THR A 380 3.17 -0.08 37.12
CA THR A 380 3.96 -0.69 38.20
C THR A 380 3.76 -2.20 38.19
N VAL A 381 4.86 -2.95 38.02
CA VAL A 381 4.87 -4.42 37.96
C VAL A 381 5.42 -4.99 39.25
N GLY A 382 4.77 -6.04 39.79
CA GLY A 382 5.27 -6.77 40.93
C GLY A 382 4.92 -6.12 42.28
N VAL A 383 3.74 -5.50 42.37
CA VAL A 383 3.18 -5.04 43.64
C VAL A 383 2.65 -6.24 44.42
N THR A 384 3.19 -6.52 45.61
CA THR A 384 2.81 -7.68 46.41
C THR A 384 2.15 -7.26 47.75
N ALA A 385 1.29 -8.11 48.28
CA ALA A 385 0.63 -7.87 49.56
C ALA A 385 1.62 -7.71 50.72
N ASP A 386 2.79 -8.38 50.63
CA ASP A 386 3.80 -8.38 51.70
C ASP A 386 4.57 -7.05 51.79
N GLN A 387 4.55 -6.21 50.73
CA GLN A 387 5.16 -4.88 50.73
C GLN A 387 4.34 -3.83 51.53
N GLY A 388 3.15 -4.19 51.94
CA GLY A 388 2.26 -3.34 52.73
C GLY A 388 1.42 -2.36 51.89
N PRO A 389 0.52 -1.62 52.57
CA PRO A 389 -0.47 -0.75 51.93
C PRO A 389 0.13 0.43 51.17
N ASP A 390 1.21 0.95 51.61
CA ASP A 390 1.81 2.15 51.02
C ASP A 390 2.34 1.91 49.60
N GLU A 391 2.82 0.70 49.28
CA GLU A 391 3.31 0.37 47.94
C GLU A 391 2.17 0.30 46.90
N LEU A 392 1.04 -0.33 47.25
CA LEU A 392 -0.14 -0.32 46.40
C LEU A 392 -0.68 1.10 46.20
N ALA A 393 -0.75 1.89 47.29
CA ALA A 393 -1.19 3.29 47.21
C ALA A 393 -0.27 4.14 46.30
N ALA A 394 1.04 3.95 46.39
CA ALA A 394 2.01 4.64 45.53
C ALA A 394 1.88 4.20 44.07
N ALA A 395 1.67 2.91 43.80
CA ALA A 395 1.44 2.40 42.43
C ALA A 395 0.14 2.94 41.82
N LEU A 396 -0.92 2.99 42.60
CA LEU A 396 -2.22 3.56 42.20
C LEU A 396 -2.09 5.06 41.91
N ALA A 397 -1.36 5.81 42.75
CA ALA A 397 -1.13 7.23 42.54
C ALA A 397 -0.38 7.50 41.19
N ARG A 398 0.72 6.75 40.94
CA ARG A 398 1.48 6.86 39.66
C ARG A 398 0.62 6.55 38.42
N ALA A 399 -0.21 5.51 38.47
CA ALA A 399 -1.11 5.16 37.39
C ALA A 399 -2.17 6.23 37.16
N ARG A 400 -2.70 6.81 38.25
CA ARG A 400 -3.74 7.85 38.25
C ARG A 400 -3.26 9.18 37.66
N GLU A 401 -1.97 9.46 37.69
CA GLU A 401 -1.38 10.63 37.00
C GLU A 401 -1.56 10.56 35.47
N GLN A 402 -1.67 9.35 34.93
CA GLN A 402 -1.83 9.13 33.48
C GLN A 402 -3.32 9.00 33.08
N ASP A 403 -4.12 8.29 33.85
CA ASP A 403 -5.57 8.10 33.62
C ASP A 403 -6.28 8.01 34.98
N PRO A 404 -7.41 8.73 35.20
CA PRO A 404 -8.21 8.63 36.41
C PRO A 404 -8.72 7.22 36.68
N GLU A 405 -8.87 6.39 35.65
CA GLU A 405 -9.28 4.99 35.75
C GLU A 405 -8.04 4.07 35.74
N VAL A 406 -7.87 3.32 36.83
CA VAL A 406 -6.70 2.46 37.05
C VAL A 406 -7.15 1.00 37.14
N LEU A 407 -6.40 0.11 36.48
CA LEU A 407 -6.60 -1.33 36.48
C LEU A 407 -5.57 -1.98 37.42
N ILE A 408 -6.06 -2.81 38.36
CA ILE A 408 -5.23 -3.74 39.14
C ILE A 408 -5.40 -5.11 38.50
N GLU A 409 -4.34 -5.72 38.03
CA GLU A 409 -4.34 -6.99 37.30
C GLU A 409 -3.39 -7.98 37.96
N LYS A 410 -3.81 -9.26 38.10
CA LYS A 410 -2.92 -10.32 38.55
C LYS A 410 -1.70 -10.41 37.66
N ARG A 411 -0.51 -10.36 38.26
CA ARG A 411 0.71 -10.60 37.49
C ARG A 411 0.77 -12.04 36.98
N VAL A 412 1.05 -12.18 35.70
CA VAL A 412 1.34 -13.45 35.05
C VAL A 412 2.82 -13.49 34.68
N HIS A 413 3.47 -14.60 34.97
CA HIS A 413 4.86 -14.82 34.59
C HIS A 413 4.91 -15.56 33.26
N GLY A 414 5.85 -15.18 32.42
CA GLY A 414 6.04 -15.78 31.09
C GLY A 414 6.82 -14.85 30.18
N ASP A 415 7.14 -15.37 29.02
CA ASP A 415 7.79 -14.62 27.96
C ASP A 415 6.78 -13.71 27.23
N ASP A 416 7.20 -12.50 26.92
CA ASP A 416 6.38 -11.50 26.26
C ASP A 416 6.38 -11.74 24.74
N LEU A 417 5.29 -12.32 24.25
CA LEU A 417 5.10 -12.70 22.85
C LEU A 417 4.26 -11.65 22.12
N ARG A 418 4.83 -10.99 21.11
CA ARG A 418 4.15 -10.11 20.17
C ARG A 418 3.81 -10.88 18.89
N LEU A 419 2.50 -10.91 18.53
CA LEU A 419 2.03 -11.43 17.24
C LEU A 419 1.47 -10.28 16.40
N VAL A 420 1.97 -10.14 15.18
CA VAL A 420 1.46 -9.16 14.20
C VAL A 420 0.40 -9.85 13.36
N VAL A 421 -0.84 -9.37 13.49
CA VAL A 421 -1.99 -9.82 12.71
C VAL A 421 -2.27 -8.80 11.61
N ILE A 422 -2.35 -9.26 10.36
CA ILE A 422 -2.76 -8.46 9.21
C ILE A 422 -3.79 -9.27 8.41
N ASP A 423 -4.95 -8.69 8.17
CA ASP A 423 -6.02 -9.30 7.36
C ASP A 423 -6.36 -10.73 7.80
N GLY A 424 -6.60 -10.92 9.10
CA GLY A 424 -6.97 -12.21 9.68
C GLY A 424 -5.87 -13.27 9.68
N ARG A 425 -4.61 -12.90 9.53
CA ARG A 425 -3.46 -13.83 9.53
C ARG A 425 -2.33 -13.29 10.42
N VAL A 426 -1.68 -14.18 11.16
CA VAL A 426 -0.42 -13.86 11.84
C VAL A 426 0.69 -13.87 10.78
N VAL A 427 1.35 -12.72 10.60
CA VAL A 427 2.46 -12.54 9.64
C VAL A 427 3.82 -12.59 10.31
N ALA A 428 3.89 -12.28 11.59
CA ALA A 428 5.12 -12.37 12.38
C ALA A 428 4.80 -12.68 13.84
N ALA A 429 5.71 -13.38 14.49
CA ALA A 429 5.69 -13.62 15.92
C ALA A 429 7.09 -13.41 16.50
N ALA A 430 7.22 -12.59 17.53
CA ALA A 430 8.49 -12.28 18.16
C ALA A 430 8.39 -12.24 19.69
N LEU A 431 9.41 -12.78 20.36
CA LEU A 431 9.60 -12.56 21.79
C LEU A 431 10.25 -11.21 22.02
N ARG A 432 9.67 -10.43 22.91
CA ARG A 432 10.26 -9.20 23.41
C ARG A 432 11.15 -9.52 24.60
N VAL A 433 12.46 -9.33 24.45
CA VAL A 433 13.46 -9.59 25.48
C VAL A 433 13.86 -8.27 26.14
N PRO A 434 13.76 -8.17 27.47
CA PRO A 434 14.24 -6.98 28.19
C PRO A 434 15.71 -6.67 27.90
N PRO A 435 16.16 -5.42 28.06
CA PRO A 435 17.55 -5.09 27.89
C PRO A 435 18.41 -5.79 28.92
N GLU A 436 19.49 -6.39 28.44
CA GLU A 436 20.47 -7.15 29.21
C GLU A 436 21.89 -6.69 28.85
N VAL A 437 22.80 -6.78 29.81
CA VAL A 437 24.23 -6.58 29.62
C VAL A 437 25.01 -7.84 30.03
N ILE A 438 26.16 -8.07 29.39
CA ILE A 438 27.01 -9.22 29.68
C ILE A 438 28.28 -8.70 30.35
N GLY A 439 28.61 -9.26 31.53
CA GLY A 439 29.82 -8.96 32.29
C GLY A 439 31.08 -9.26 31.49
N THR A 440 32.06 -8.43 31.66
CA THR A 440 33.40 -8.55 31.01
C THR A 440 34.50 -8.85 32.01
N GLY A 441 34.19 -8.91 33.30
CA GLY A 441 35.17 -9.01 34.38
C GLY A 441 36.01 -7.75 34.58
N LYS A 442 35.73 -6.65 33.85
CA LYS A 442 36.54 -5.41 33.89
C LYS A 442 35.73 -4.13 33.98
N HIS A 443 34.50 -4.13 33.45
CA HIS A 443 33.68 -2.93 33.37
C HIS A 443 32.57 -2.97 34.41
N SER A 444 32.22 -1.82 34.95
CA SER A 444 31.06 -1.68 35.82
C SER A 444 29.74 -1.86 35.08
N VAL A 445 28.65 -2.18 35.80
CA VAL A 445 27.31 -2.28 35.25
C VAL A 445 26.93 -1.01 34.49
N ARG A 446 27.24 0.16 35.04
CA ARG A 446 27.04 1.47 34.39
C ARG A 446 27.73 1.56 33.03
N GLU A 447 29.00 1.26 32.96
CA GLU A 447 29.79 1.31 31.72
C GLU A 447 29.24 0.33 30.65
N LEU A 448 28.81 -0.86 31.09
CA LEU A 448 28.19 -1.86 30.20
C LEU A 448 26.86 -1.37 29.64
N ILE A 449 26.00 -0.77 30.48
CA ILE A 449 24.73 -0.18 30.05
C ILE A 449 24.96 0.95 29.05
N GLU A 450 25.89 1.87 29.34
CA GLU A 450 26.21 2.98 28.44
C GLU A 450 26.78 2.50 27.10
N ALA A 451 27.65 1.49 27.12
CA ALA A 451 28.23 0.91 25.90
C ALA A 451 27.15 0.24 25.03
N GLU A 452 26.23 -0.52 25.64
CA GLU A 452 25.13 -1.16 24.93
C GLU A 452 24.13 -0.12 24.42
N SER A 453 23.83 0.91 25.21
CA SER A 453 22.97 2.03 24.81
C SER A 453 23.51 2.76 23.58
N ARG A 454 24.84 3.03 23.52
CA ARG A 454 25.48 3.64 22.33
C ARG A 454 25.40 2.73 21.11
N ARG A 455 25.64 1.42 21.24
CA ARG A 455 25.54 0.44 20.14
C ARG A 455 24.14 0.41 19.55
N ARG A 456 23.11 0.40 20.41
CA ARG A 456 21.71 0.39 19.97
C ARG A 456 21.31 1.67 19.30
N SER A 457 21.67 2.81 19.90
CA SER A 457 21.40 4.12 19.30
C SER A 457 22.00 4.22 17.89
N ALA A 458 23.22 3.72 17.69
CA ALA A 458 23.86 3.72 16.38
C ALA A 458 23.19 2.76 15.38
N ALA A 459 22.65 1.62 15.84
CA ALA A 459 21.97 0.63 15.00
C ALA A 459 20.54 1.00 14.62
N THR A 460 19.93 1.98 15.32
CA THR A 460 18.51 2.33 15.18
C THR A 460 18.30 3.83 14.93
N ASP A 461 19.29 4.54 14.39
CA ASP A 461 19.26 6.00 14.18
C ASP A 461 18.78 6.81 15.40
N GLY A 462 19.12 6.31 16.60
CA GLY A 462 18.78 6.97 17.87
C GLY A 462 17.47 6.54 18.51
N GLU A 463 16.67 5.71 17.88
CA GLU A 463 15.35 5.33 18.37
C GLU A 463 15.37 4.41 19.58
N SER A 464 16.40 3.56 19.74
CA SER A 464 16.53 2.64 20.87
C SER A 464 17.71 3.01 21.76
N ARG A 465 17.45 3.24 23.04
CA ARG A 465 18.46 3.54 24.07
C ARG A 465 18.09 2.83 25.36
N ILE A 466 19.09 2.52 26.17
CA ILE A 466 18.86 2.05 27.55
C ILE A 466 19.01 3.27 28.47
N PRO A 467 17.92 3.85 28.99
CA PRO A 467 18.00 4.96 29.94
C PRO A 467 18.62 4.49 31.27
N LEU A 468 19.56 5.26 31.79
CA LEU A 468 20.15 5.10 33.12
C LEU A 468 19.32 5.91 34.15
N ASP A 469 18.05 5.59 34.28
CA ASP A 469 17.09 6.21 35.20
C ASP A 469 16.92 5.38 36.49
N ASP A 470 16.04 5.83 37.38
CA ASP A 470 15.78 5.16 38.65
C ASP A 470 15.21 3.74 38.44
N LEU A 471 14.42 3.49 37.38
CA LEU A 471 13.92 2.15 37.07
C LEU A 471 15.02 1.18 36.67
N ALA A 472 16.03 1.63 35.93
CA ALA A 472 17.20 0.82 35.62
C ALA A 472 18.01 0.51 36.90
N ARG A 473 18.20 1.50 37.77
CA ARG A 473 18.90 1.33 39.05
C ARG A 473 18.15 0.34 39.93
N GLU A 474 16.85 0.50 40.12
CA GLU A 474 16.03 -0.42 40.92
C GLU A 474 16.07 -1.85 40.39
N THR A 475 16.05 -2.02 39.06
CA THR A 475 16.13 -3.36 38.45
C THR A 475 17.49 -4.01 38.74
N VAL A 476 18.58 -3.29 38.56
CA VAL A 476 19.94 -3.76 38.86
C VAL A 476 20.07 -4.15 40.33
N VAL A 477 19.50 -3.34 41.25
CA VAL A 477 19.52 -3.64 42.68
C VAL A 477 18.69 -4.89 43.03
N LYS A 478 17.54 -5.07 42.42
CA LYS A 478 16.70 -6.28 42.59
C LYS A 478 17.41 -7.55 42.08
N GLU A 479 18.24 -7.44 41.08
CA GLU A 479 19.09 -8.55 40.57
C GLU A 479 20.36 -8.77 41.44
N GLY A 480 20.54 -8.03 42.53
CA GLY A 480 21.63 -8.21 43.51
C GLY A 480 22.89 -7.45 43.22
N TRP A 481 22.87 -6.45 42.31
CA TRP A 481 24.02 -5.68 41.89
C TRP A 481 23.83 -4.18 42.12
N GLN A 482 24.96 -3.43 42.13
CA GLN A 482 24.97 -1.97 42.08
C GLN A 482 25.50 -1.49 40.72
N LEU A 483 25.18 -0.25 40.34
CA LEU A 483 25.63 0.30 39.05
C LEU A 483 27.18 0.39 38.94
N ASP A 484 27.86 0.52 40.05
CA ASP A 484 29.30 0.67 40.09
C ASP A 484 30.04 -0.67 40.34
N ASP A 485 29.31 -1.78 40.47
CA ASP A 485 29.89 -3.11 40.61
C ASP A 485 30.43 -3.60 39.26
N VAL A 486 31.57 -4.34 39.32
CA VAL A 486 32.14 -5.01 38.15
C VAL A 486 31.54 -6.39 38.00
N LEU A 487 30.81 -6.61 36.90
CA LEU A 487 30.19 -7.90 36.59
C LEU A 487 31.29 -8.93 36.19
N PRO A 488 31.28 -10.14 36.77
CA PRO A 488 32.13 -11.23 36.32
C PRO A 488 31.93 -11.53 34.81
N GLU A 489 32.96 -12.02 34.16
CA GLU A 489 32.92 -12.35 32.73
C GLU A 489 31.81 -13.39 32.44
N GLY A 490 31.00 -13.12 31.43
CA GLY A 490 29.90 -14.01 30.99
C GLY A 490 28.61 -13.91 31.83
N THR A 491 28.61 -13.12 32.94
CA THR A 491 27.42 -12.93 33.76
C THR A 491 26.39 -12.10 32.97
N LEU A 492 25.18 -12.66 32.75
CA LEU A 492 24.06 -11.96 32.17
C LEU A 492 23.31 -11.19 33.25
N LEU A 493 23.12 -9.88 33.08
CA LEU A 493 22.37 -9.04 33.98
C LEU A 493 21.24 -8.32 33.23
N ARG A 494 20.01 -8.53 33.68
CA ARG A 494 18.86 -7.76 33.23
C ARG A 494 18.91 -6.36 33.83
N VAL A 495 18.78 -5.33 32.98
CA VAL A 495 18.92 -3.94 33.42
C VAL A 495 17.60 -3.15 33.40
N ARG A 496 16.54 -3.75 32.85
CA ARG A 496 15.17 -3.24 32.96
C ARG A 496 14.17 -4.39 33.02
N ALA A 497 13.07 -4.18 33.73
CA ALA A 497 12.02 -5.19 33.88
C ALA A 497 11.11 -5.32 32.65
N THR A 498 11.01 -4.26 31.83
CA THR A 498 10.14 -4.20 30.66
C THR A 498 10.93 -4.37 29.35
N ALA A 499 10.35 -5.07 28.39
CA ALA A 499 10.96 -5.35 27.07
C ALA A 499 10.61 -4.28 26.01
N ASN A 500 10.54 -3.00 26.41
CA ASN A 500 10.24 -1.90 25.49
C ASN A 500 11.42 -1.66 24.53
N LEU A 501 11.17 -1.69 23.23
CA LEU A 501 12.18 -1.49 22.18
C LEU A 501 12.86 -0.13 22.26
N HIS A 502 12.11 0.95 22.49
CA HIS A 502 12.66 2.30 22.65
C HIS A 502 13.54 2.44 23.89
N GLN A 503 13.37 1.54 24.86
CA GLN A 503 14.17 1.49 26.09
C GLN A 503 15.23 0.38 26.08
N GLY A 504 15.61 -0.08 24.90
CA GLY A 504 16.70 -1.04 24.71
C GLY A 504 16.26 -2.52 24.71
N GLY A 505 14.98 -2.85 24.65
CA GLY A 505 14.51 -4.22 24.46
C GLY A 505 14.94 -4.79 23.10
N LYS A 506 14.92 -6.13 22.97
CA LYS A 506 15.22 -6.86 21.71
C LYS A 506 13.99 -7.61 21.26
N LEU A 507 13.86 -7.81 19.94
CA LEU A 507 12.93 -8.78 19.37
C LEU A 507 13.71 -10.01 18.92
N GLN A 508 13.17 -11.17 19.28
CA GLN A 508 13.66 -12.46 18.79
C GLN A 508 12.54 -13.07 17.95
N ASP A 509 12.77 -13.24 16.65
CA ASP A 509 11.80 -13.89 15.76
C ASP A 509 11.57 -15.34 16.19
N VAL A 510 10.29 -15.70 16.35
CA VAL A 510 9.83 -17.06 16.69
C VAL A 510 8.72 -17.52 15.77
N THR A 511 8.49 -16.83 14.64
CA THR A 511 7.39 -17.07 13.71
C THR A 511 7.30 -18.53 13.28
N GLY A 512 8.44 -19.18 12.98
CA GLY A 512 8.48 -20.58 12.58
C GLY A 512 8.32 -21.59 13.72
N ARG A 513 8.24 -21.15 14.98
CA ARG A 513 8.20 -21.99 16.18
C ARG A 513 6.94 -21.82 17.02
N VAL A 514 6.22 -20.72 16.80
CA VAL A 514 5.04 -20.37 17.60
C VAL A 514 3.92 -21.41 17.41
N ASN A 515 3.28 -21.78 18.51
CA ASN A 515 2.16 -22.73 18.52
C ASN A 515 0.97 -22.18 17.71
N ALA A 516 0.36 -23.02 16.88
CA ALA A 516 -0.77 -22.64 16.03
C ALA A 516 -2.00 -22.14 16.84
N GLU A 517 -2.17 -22.58 18.09
CA GLU A 517 -3.24 -22.08 18.98
C GLU A 517 -3.00 -20.62 19.33
N LEU A 518 -1.78 -20.21 19.64
CA LEU A 518 -1.44 -18.82 19.92
C LEU A 518 -1.74 -17.91 18.70
N CYS A 519 -1.46 -18.40 17.50
CA CYS A 519 -1.83 -17.70 16.26
C CYS A 519 -3.37 -17.55 16.12
N ARG A 520 -4.13 -18.63 16.40
CA ARG A 520 -5.60 -18.58 16.36
C ARG A 520 -6.17 -17.62 17.38
N VAL A 521 -5.61 -17.58 18.57
CA VAL A 521 -6.00 -16.64 19.64
C VAL A 521 -5.74 -15.20 19.21
N ALA A 522 -4.58 -14.89 18.62
CA ALA A 522 -4.24 -13.56 18.13
C ALA A 522 -5.21 -13.09 17.04
N VAL A 523 -5.48 -13.94 16.04
CA VAL A 523 -6.47 -13.65 14.99
C VAL A 523 -7.85 -13.41 15.58
N LYS A 524 -8.30 -14.29 16.48
CA LYS A 524 -9.60 -14.15 17.15
C LYS A 524 -9.68 -12.86 17.98
N ALA A 525 -8.60 -12.45 18.65
CA ALA A 525 -8.56 -11.18 19.38
C ALA A 525 -8.73 -9.99 18.43
N ALA A 526 -8.00 -9.97 17.31
CA ALA A 526 -8.13 -8.93 16.29
C ALA A 526 -9.54 -8.86 15.68
N GLU A 527 -10.16 -10.01 15.40
CA GLU A 527 -11.54 -10.10 14.89
C GLU A 527 -12.57 -9.54 15.90
N VAL A 528 -12.46 -9.91 17.17
CA VAL A 528 -13.37 -9.45 18.23
C VAL A 528 -13.24 -7.95 18.48
N ILE A 529 -12.02 -7.43 18.41
CA ILE A 529 -11.74 -6.00 18.48
C ILE A 529 -12.26 -5.29 17.22
N GLY A 530 -12.30 -5.98 16.09
CA GLY A 530 -12.69 -5.44 14.80
C GLY A 530 -11.58 -4.62 14.15
N ILE A 531 -10.32 -5.03 14.35
CA ILE A 531 -9.14 -4.34 13.84
C ILE A 531 -8.42 -5.19 12.79
N PRO A 532 -8.20 -4.68 11.56
CA PRO A 532 -7.60 -5.47 10.50
C PRO A 532 -6.08 -5.62 10.62
N VAL A 533 -5.41 -4.68 11.28
CA VAL A 533 -3.97 -4.69 11.53
C VAL A 533 -3.73 -4.44 13.01
N ALA A 534 -3.10 -5.37 13.69
CA ALA A 534 -2.87 -5.26 15.14
C ALA A 534 -1.61 -5.99 15.58
N GLY A 535 -0.98 -5.45 16.62
CA GLY A 535 0.01 -6.16 17.42
C GLY A 535 -0.68 -6.74 18.67
N ILE A 536 -0.73 -8.06 18.78
CA ILE A 536 -1.35 -8.77 19.91
C ILE A 536 -0.25 -9.22 20.87
N ASP A 537 -0.38 -8.85 22.13
CA ASP A 537 0.58 -9.19 23.19
C ASP A 537 0.01 -10.30 24.07
N LEU A 538 0.76 -11.39 24.14
CA LEU A 538 0.48 -12.53 25.01
C LEU A 538 1.66 -12.75 25.96
N LEU A 539 1.39 -13.15 27.20
CA LEU A 539 2.40 -13.78 28.07
C LEU A 539 2.26 -15.29 27.92
N VAL A 540 3.35 -15.97 27.62
CA VAL A 540 3.40 -17.40 27.39
C VAL A 540 4.52 -18.05 28.22
N PRO A 541 4.29 -19.22 28.86
CA PRO A 541 5.37 -19.94 29.51
C PRO A 541 6.37 -20.54 28.52
N ASP A 542 5.90 -20.87 27.30
CA ASP A 542 6.68 -21.40 26.20
C ASP A 542 5.94 -21.12 24.89
N VAL A 543 6.64 -20.57 23.88
CA VAL A 543 6.05 -20.24 22.57
C VAL A 543 5.55 -21.48 21.80
N THR A 544 6.05 -22.67 22.13
CA THR A 544 5.65 -23.94 21.51
C THR A 544 4.44 -24.59 22.18
N ALA A 545 4.05 -24.11 23.38
CA ALA A 545 2.88 -24.57 24.14
C ALA A 545 1.63 -23.74 23.76
N ALA A 546 0.47 -24.23 24.17
CA ALA A 546 -0.81 -23.56 23.94
C ALA A 546 -1.25 -22.65 25.09
N ASP A 547 -0.52 -22.66 26.20
CA ASP A 547 -0.83 -21.86 27.39
C ASP A 547 -0.46 -20.40 27.17
N TYR A 548 -1.36 -19.51 27.53
CA TYR A 548 -1.17 -18.06 27.34
C TYR A 548 -2.03 -17.23 28.30
N SER A 549 -1.67 -15.96 28.40
CA SER A 549 -2.55 -14.90 28.89
C SER A 549 -2.51 -13.71 27.95
N PHE A 550 -3.67 -13.25 27.50
CA PHE A 550 -3.78 -12.04 26.67
C PHE A 550 -3.53 -10.79 27.54
N ILE A 551 -2.71 -9.88 27.06
CA ILE A 551 -2.32 -8.67 27.78
C ILE A 551 -2.92 -7.42 27.15
N GLU A 552 -2.65 -7.18 25.84
CA GLU A 552 -3.14 -6.01 25.12
C GLU A 552 -3.17 -6.22 23.60
N ALA A 553 -3.84 -5.29 22.91
CA ALA A 553 -3.81 -5.16 21.46
C ALA A 553 -3.39 -3.74 21.10
N ASN A 554 -2.44 -3.62 20.19
CA ASN A 554 -1.92 -2.35 19.71
C ASN A 554 -2.38 -2.12 18.27
N GLU A 555 -2.95 -0.96 18.00
CA GLU A 555 -3.56 -0.59 16.73
C GLU A 555 -2.53 -0.22 15.65
N ARG A 556 -1.28 0.06 16.06
CA ARG A 556 -0.21 0.51 15.19
C ARG A 556 1.10 -0.25 15.49
N PRO A 557 1.17 -1.54 15.10
CA PRO A 557 2.39 -2.32 15.30
C PRO A 557 3.52 -1.81 14.39
N GLY A 558 4.74 -1.68 14.94
CA GLY A 558 5.92 -1.32 14.16
C GLY A 558 6.33 -2.47 13.23
N LEU A 559 6.05 -2.37 11.94
CA LEU A 559 6.31 -3.43 10.97
C LEU A 559 7.80 -3.65 10.70
N ALA A 560 8.63 -2.60 10.78
CA ALA A 560 10.07 -2.67 10.60
C ALA A 560 10.79 -3.60 11.59
N ASN A 561 10.20 -3.81 12.76
CA ASN A 561 10.87 -4.50 13.87
C ASN A 561 10.80 -6.03 13.78
N HIS A 562 10.20 -6.59 12.72
CA HIS A 562 9.92 -8.02 12.59
C HIS A 562 10.69 -8.71 11.46
N GLU A 563 11.79 -8.12 10.99
CA GLU A 563 12.66 -8.79 10.02
C GLU A 563 13.20 -10.13 10.55
N PRO A 564 13.28 -11.18 9.69
CA PRO A 564 13.11 -11.17 8.23
C PRO A 564 11.67 -11.40 7.75
N GLN A 565 10.67 -11.28 8.62
CA GLN A 565 9.27 -11.58 8.25
C GLN A 565 8.70 -10.51 7.31
N PRO A 566 7.90 -10.89 6.29
CA PRO A 566 7.42 -9.99 5.24
C PRO A 566 6.23 -9.13 5.69
N THR A 567 6.31 -8.50 6.86
CA THR A 567 5.22 -7.71 7.46
C THR A 567 4.80 -6.53 6.60
N VAL A 568 5.76 -5.78 6.07
CA VAL A 568 5.51 -4.64 5.19
C VAL A 568 4.86 -5.08 3.88
N ALA A 569 5.37 -6.18 3.28
CA ALA A 569 4.78 -6.73 2.07
C ALA A 569 3.33 -7.19 2.30
N ALA A 570 3.06 -7.85 3.44
CA ALA A 570 1.70 -8.27 3.80
C ALA A 570 0.76 -7.09 4.06
N PHE A 571 1.27 -6.00 4.64
CA PHE A 571 0.49 -4.78 4.84
C PHE A 571 0.11 -4.13 3.50
N VAL A 572 1.06 -4.02 2.56
CA VAL A 572 0.77 -3.49 1.22
C VAL A 572 -0.17 -4.43 0.44
N ASP A 573 -0.07 -5.77 0.60
CA ASP A 573 -1.04 -6.72 0.03
C ASP A 573 -2.46 -6.48 0.57
N PHE A 574 -2.59 -6.20 1.87
CA PHE A 574 -3.87 -5.87 2.49
C PHE A 574 -4.46 -4.56 1.95
N LEU A 575 -3.64 -3.53 1.79
CA LEU A 575 -4.08 -2.25 1.25
C LEU A 575 -4.44 -2.33 -0.24
N PHE A 576 -3.67 -3.08 -1.02
CA PHE A 576 -3.81 -3.24 -2.47
C PHE A 576 -3.83 -4.72 -2.88
N PRO A 577 -4.94 -5.42 -2.66
CA PRO A 577 -5.06 -6.83 -3.04
C PRO A 577 -4.83 -7.04 -4.55
N GLY A 578 -4.12 -8.10 -4.89
CA GLY A 578 -3.87 -8.48 -6.29
C GLY A 578 -2.68 -7.79 -6.96
N GLN A 579 -1.95 -6.92 -6.26
CA GLN A 579 -0.69 -6.39 -6.76
C GLN A 579 0.41 -7.46 -6.75
N PRO A 580 1.19 -7.62 -7.84
CA PRO A 580 2.31 -8.54 -7.85
C PRO A 580 3.39 -8.06 -6.87
N ARG A 581 3.99 -9.01 -6.17
CA ARG A 581 5.24 -8.78 -5.43
C ARG A 581 6.38 -8.86 -6.46
N PRO A 582 7.08 -7.76 -6.80
CA PRO A 582 8.27 -7.87 -7.61
C PRO A 582 9.32 -8.74 -6.89
N PRO A 583 10.16 -9.49 -7.61
CA PRO A 583 11.22 -10.25 -6.98
C PRO A 583 12.12 -9.30 -6.18
N LEU A 584 12.54 -9.75 -5.00
CA LEU A 584 13.55 -9.03 -4.23
C LEU A 584 14.84 -8.91 -5.07
N PRO A 585 15.57 -7.81 -4.99
CA PRO A 585 16.81 -7.62 -5.75
C PRO A 585 17.88 -8.69 -5.43
N TRP A 586 17.68 -9.45 -4.38
CA TRP A 586 18.50 -10.59 -3.99
C TRP A 586 17.63 -11.60 -3.23
N SER A 587 17.50 -12.84 -3.75
CA SER A 587 16.92 -13.96 -3.01
C SER A 587 18.01 -14.99 -2.71
N PRO A 588 18.11 -15.48 -1.46
CA PRO A 588 19.09 -16.52 -1.10
C PRO A 588 18.90 -17.87 -1.82
N GLU A 589 17.80 -18.07 -2.53
CA GLU A 589 17.49 -19.32 -3.21
C GLU A 589 18.24 -19.50 -4.55
N GLU A 590 18.62 -18.41 -5.22
CA GLU A 590 19.40 -18.50 -6.46
C GLU A 590 20.87 -18.89 -6.27
N SER A 591 21.43 -18.73 -5.05
CA SER A 591 22.81 -19.12 -4.77
C SER A 591 23.00 -20.62 -4.45
N ARG A 592 21.92 -21.40 -4.39
CA ARG A 592 21.99 -22.86 -4.12
C ARG A 592 21.81 -23.72 -5.36
N ALA A 593 21.50 -23.14 -6.51
CA ALA A 593 21.36 -23.86 -7.77
C ALA A 593 22.68 -24.00 -8.55
N ASP A 594 23.74 -23.26 -8.18
CA ASP A 594 25.05 -23.27 -8.84
C ASP A 594 26.22 -23.73 -7.95
N ALA A 595 25.94 -24.47 -6.88
CA ALA A 595 26.97 -25.06 -6.02
C ALA A 595 26.92 -26.61 -6.02
#